data_3ebe06cbf842191cb733c2b97ff58513
#
_entry.id   3ebe06cbf842191cb733c2b97ff58513
#
_cell.length_a   1.000
_cell.length_b   1.000
_cell.length_c   1.000
_cell.angle_alpha   90.00
_cell.angle_beta   90.00
_cell.angle_gamma   90.00
#
_symmetry.space_group_name_H-M   'P 1'
#
loop_
_entity.id
_entity.type
_entity.pdbx_description
1 polymer ?
#
loop_
_entity_poly.entity_id
_entity_poly.type
_entity_poly.pdbx_seq_one_letter_code
_entity_poly.pdbx_strand_id
1 'polypeptide(L)'
;MKKTQSFTEKILCETLRFSATLCITILFTVLLFACSRDYQPKPKGYNRLILPEPSYQSLPDTLPYSFEYSKYAKLLKDTSWVRERHWVEIFYPELKANIHITYKRINNNQQLLKEFLNDAYVLTAKHQIKANAIDETIVKTSNGKTVIIAEIEGEVPSQFQFTMTDSTKNFVRGALYFNTAVANDSLRPAIDYMKKDMMHLINSLEWKKN
;
A
#
# COMPACT_ATOMS: atom_id res chain seq x y z
N MET A 1 32.14 81.94 28.46
CA MET A 1 30.88 81.21 28.41
C MET A 1 30.62 80.46 27.06
N LYS A 2 31.30 80.72 25.97
CA LYS A 2 31.06 80.01 24.67
C LYS A 2 31.70 78.61 24.54
N LYS A 3 32.70 78.25 25.37
CA LYS A 3 33.36 76.91 25.26
C LYS A 3 32.63 75.77 25.95
N THR A 4 31.82 76.05 26.96
CA THR A 4 31.06 75.05 27.71
C THR A 4 29.79 74.53 26.95
N GLN A 5 29.17 75.43 26.16
CA GLN A 5 28.00 75.01 25.32
C GLN A 5 28.39 74.06 24.24
N SER A 6 29.54 74.20 23.60
CA SER A 6 30.00 73.29 22.54
C SER A 6 30.35 71.88 23.03
N PHE A 7 30.73 71.73 24.31
CA PHE A 7 31.08 70.43 24.88
C PHE A 7 29.84 69.64 25.27
N THR A 8 28.81 70.27 25.82
CA THR A 8 27.54 69.66 26.18
C THR A 8 26.75 69.23 24.93
N GLU A 9 26.77 70.00 23.83
CA GLU A 9 26.13 69.62 22.56
C GLU A 9 26.82 68.45 21.92
N LYS A 10 28.14 68.31 21.99
CA LYS A 10 28.84 67.14 21.48
C LYS A 10 28.50 65.85 22.24
N ILE A 11 28.46 65.87 23.55
CA ILE A 11 28.10 64.75 24.40
C ILE A 11 26.65 64.35 24.14
N LEU A 12 25.74 65.31 24.02
CA LEU A 12 24.35 65.06 23.71
C LEU A 12 24.17 64.39 22.33
N CYS A 13 24.94 64.86 21.36
CA CYS A 13 24.90 64.28 20.00
C CYS A 13 25.47 62.85 19.95
N GLU A 14 26.53 62.52 20.70
CA GLU A 14 27.08 61.17 20.78
C GLU A 14 26.17 60.21 21.53
N THR A 15 25.54 60.67 22.64
CA THR A 15 24.57 59.83 23.36
C THR A 15 23.33 59.51 22.49
N LEU A 16 22.85 60.52 21.73
CA LEU A 16 21.73 60.30 20.78
C LEU A 16 22.10 59.30 19.66
N ARG A 17 23.31 59.37 19.11
CA ARG A 17 23.83 58.44 18.11
C ARG A 17 23.94 57.02 18.68
N PHE A 18 24.45 56.89 19.92
CA PHE A 18 24.59 55.57 20.55
C PHE A 18 23.23 54.94 20.85
N SER A 19 22.25 55.72 21.28
CA SER A 19 20.89 55.24 21.52
C SER A 19 20.18 54.83 20.22
N ALA A 20 20.36 55.60 19.16
CA ALA A 20 19.79 55.26 17.85
C ALA A 20 20.38 53.98 17.26
N THR A 21 21.71 53.79 17.36
CA THR A 21 22.34 52.52 16.89
C THR A 21 21.89 51.33 17.73
N LEU A 22 21.75 51.49 19.05
CA LEU A 22 21.24 50.44 19.93
C LEU A 22 19.79 50.04 19.59
N CYS A 23 18.92 51.01 19.32
CA CYS A 23 17.54 50.76 18.91
C CYS A 23 17.48 50.03 17.57
N ILE A 24 18.34 50.41 16.61
CA ILE A 24 18.39 49.75 15.29
C ILE A 24 18.88 48.31 15.42
N THR A 25 19.89 48.05 16.26
CA THR A 25 20.39 46.67 16.46
C THR A 25 19.39 45.79 17.17
N ILE A 26 18.65 46.31 18.14
CA ILE A 26 17.58 45.58 18.83
C ILE A 26 16.43 45.28 17.85
N LEU A 27 16.02 46.26 17.03
CA LEU A 27 14.98 46.06 16.01
C LEU A 27 15.40 44.99 15.00
N PHE A 28 16.66 45.03 14.57
CA PHE A 28 17.20 44.04 13.62
C PHE A 28 17.28 42.61 14.20
N THR A 29 17.67 42.49 15.48
CA THR A 29 17.65 41.18 16.18
C THR A 29 16.25 40.63 16.37
N VAL A 30 15.26 41.47 16.71
CA VAL A 30 13.86 41.04 16.83
C VAL A 30 13.29 40.57 15.49
N LEU A 31 13.66 41.20 14.37
CA LEU A 31 13.26 40.80 13.03
C LEU A 31 13.86 39.43 12.62
N LEU A 32 15.06 39.08 13.10
CA LEU A 32 15.69 37.79 12.81
C LEU A 32 15.05 36.62 13.57
N PHE A 33 14.39 36.86 14.71
CA PHE A 33 13.68 35.82 15.46
C PHE A 33 12.22 35.64 15.05
N ALA A 34 11.68 36.44 14.15
CA ALA A 34 10.27 36.42 13.76
C ALA A 34 9.91 35.31 12.73
N CYS A 35 10.85 34.48 12.28
CA CYS A 35 10.64 33.48 11.25
C CYS A 35 10.97 32.05 11.72
N SER A 36 10.21 31.50 12.65
CA SER A 36 10.14 30.04 12.82
C SER A 36 8.69 29.64 13.05
N ARG A 37 7.89 29.64 11.97
CA ARG A 37 6.69 28.85 11.97
C ARG A 37 7.13 27.42 11.62
N ASP A 38 7.06 26.52 12.57
CA ASP A 38 7.14 25.10 12.32
C ASP A 38 6.08 24.75 11.28
N TYR A 39 6.51 24.54 10.04
CA TYR A 39 5.64 24.03 8.99
C TYR A 39 5.35 22.56 9.31
N GLN A 40 4.21 22.30 9.93
CA GLN A 40 3.67 20.93 9.99
C GLN A 40 3.01 20.64 8.65
N PRO A 41 3.56 19.72 7.84
CA PRO A 41 2.91 19.31 6.62
C PRO A 41 1.54 18.72 6.95
N LYS A 42 0.49 19.24 6.32
CA LYS A 42 -0.85 18.68 6.47
C LYS A 42 -0.81 17.21 6.07
N PRO A 43 -1.47 16.31 6.82
CA PRO A 43 -1.56 14.93 6.42
C PRO A 43 -2.17 14.84 5.02
N LYS A 44 -1.59 13.98 4.17
CA LYS A 44 -2.10 13.74 2.82
C LYS A 44 -3.55 13.27 2.92
N GLY A 45 -4.47 13.99 2.29
CA GLY A 45 -5.87 13.57 2.21
C GLY A 45 -6.00 12.33 1.32
N TYR A 46 -6.87 11.40 1.69
CA TYR A 46 -7.23 10.29 0.83
C TYR A 46 -8.18 10.76 -0.28
N ASN A 47 -8.09 10.12 -1.45
CA ASN A 47 -9.13 10.28 -2.47
C ASN A 47 -10.47 9.81 -1.90
N ARG A 48 -11.54 10.57 -2.14
CA ARG A 48 -12.88 10.14 -1.75
C ARG A 48 -13.30 9.01 -2.70
N LEU A 49 -13.15 7.77 -2.24
CA LEU A 49 -13.64 6.58 -2.93
C LEU A 49 -15.02 6.23 -2.39
N ILE A 50 -15.96 6.00 -3.28
CA ILE A 50 -17.27 5.44 -2.94
C ILE A 50 -17.09 3.92 -3.05
N LEU A 51 -16.90 3.28 -1.91
CA LEU A 51 -16.75 1.82 -1.82
C LEU A 51 -18.13 1.21 -1.62
N PRO A 52 -18.58 0.30 -2.48
CA PRO A 52 -19.89 -0.33 -2.35
C PRO A 52 -19.91 -1.30 -1.17
N GLU A 53 -21.11 -1.56 -0.63
CA GLU A 53 -21.30 -2.60 0.37
C GLU A 53 -20.93 -3.97 -0.18
N PRO A 54 -20.28 -4.83 0.62
CA PRO A 54 -19.86 -6.15 0.17
C PRO A 54 -21.03 -6.99 -0.34
N SER A 55 -20.91 -7.48 -1.57
CA SER A 55 -21.88 -8.38 -2.20
C SER A 55 -21.15 -9.34 -3.12
N TYR A 56 -21.40 -10.63 -2.95
CA TYR A 56 -20.60 -11.67 -3.59
C TYR A 56 -21.40 -12.53 -4.55
N GLN A 57 -20.69 -13.20 -5.46
CA GLN A 57 -21.21 -14.17 -6.43
C GLN A 57 -20.19 -15.30 -6.63
N SER A 58 -20.69 -16.48 -6.96
CA SER A 58 -19.84 -17.66 -7.15
C SER A 58 -19.20 -17.68 -8.53
N LEU A 59 -18.01 -18.32 -8.62
CA LEU A 59 -17.38 -18.63 -9.90
C LEU A 59 -18.22 -19.59 -10.76
N PRO A 60 -18.11 -19.50 -12.10
CA PRO A 60 -18.65 -20.52 -13.01
C PRO A 60 -18.08 -21.92 -12.74
N ASP A 61 -18.91 -22.94 -12.96
CA ASP A 61 -18.55 -24.35 -12.65
C ASP A 61 -17.48 -24.99 -13.56
N THR A 62 -16.85 -24.22 -14.42
CA THR A 62 -15.86 -24.72 -15.40
C THR A 62 -14.45 -24.90 -14.84
N LEU A 63 -14.20 -24.47 -13.61
CA LEU A 63 -12.87 -24.47 -12.98
C LEU A 63 -12.74 -25.62 -11.96
N PRO A 64 -11.52 -26.13 -11.69
CA PRO A 64 -11.28 -27.21 -10.72
C PRO A 64 -11.37 -26.75 -9.26
N TYR A 65 -11.65 -25.49 -9.04
CA TYR A 65 -11.89 -24.84 -7.76
C TYR A 65 -13.11 -23.93 -7.87
N SER A 66 -13.66 -23.52 -6.74
CA SER A 66 -14.70 -22.50 -6.64
C SER A 66 -14.37 -21.54 -5.50
N PHE A 67 -14.84 -20.34 -5.63
CA PHE A 67 -14.84 -19.32 -4.57
C PHE A 67 -15.89 -18.26 -4.87
N GLU A 68 -16.15 -17.40 -3.91
CA GLU A 68 -17.00 -16.23 -4.10
C GLU A 68 -16.14 -14.99 -4.32
N TYR A 69 -16.58 -14.13 -5.23
CA TYR A 69 -15.93 -12.86 -5.54
C TYR A 69 -16.99 -11.75 -5.65
N SER A 70 -16.55 -10.50 -5.55
CA SER A 70 -17.43 -9.33 -5.54
C SER A 70 -18.28 -9.25 -6.81
N LYS A 71 -19.59 -8.94 -6.67
CA LYS A 71 -20.48 -8.64 -7.80
C LYS A 71 -20.08 -7.38 -8.58
N TYR A 72 -19.30 -6.50 -7.97
CA TYR A 72 -18.79 -5.28 -8.59
C TYR A 72 -17.53 -5.53 -9.44
N ALA A 73 -16.98 -6.74 -9.36
CA ALA A 73 -15.85 -7.15 -10.16
C ALA A 73 -16.29 -7.92 -11.42
N LYS A 74 -15.44 -7.88 -12.44
CA LYS A 74 -15.60 -8.63 -13.68
C LYS A 74 -14.61 -9.80 -13.69
N LEU A 75 -15.11 -10.99 -13.97
CA LEU A 75 -14.25 -12.15 -14.19
C LEU A 75 -13.73 -12.12 -15.63
N LEU A 76 -12.42 -12.03 -15.78
CA LEU A 76 -11.74 -12.05 -17.05
C LEU A 76 -10.92 -13.34 -17.18
N LYS A 77 -10.72 -13.82 -18.41
CA LYS A 77 -9.71 -14.84 -18.66
C LYS A 77 -8.34 -14.17 -18.65
N ASP A 78 -7.40 -14.79 -17.97
CA ASP A 78 -6.01 -14.32 -18.02
C ASP A 78 -5.55 -14.31 -19.49
N THR A 79 -5.09 -13.14 -19.96
CA THR A 79 -4.62 -12.92 -21.33
C THR A 79 -3.11 -12.88 -21.44
N SER A 80 -2.39 -13.14 -20.34
CA SER A 80 -0.92 -13.16 -20.32
C SER A 80 -0.38 -14.23 -21.29
N TRP A 81 0.80 -13.99 -21.87
CA TRP A 81 1.43 -14.94 -22.80
C TRP A 81 1.89 -16.24 -22.13
N VAL A 82 2.07 -16.23 -20.79
CA VAL A 82 2.41 -17.40 -19.95
C VAL A 82 1.20 -18.07 -19.32
N ARG A 83 -0.01 -17.65 -19.69
CA ARG A 83 -1.25 -18.20 -19.10
C ARG A 83 -1.30 -19.73 -19.20
N GLU A 84 -1.67 -20.35 -18.10
CA GLU A 84 -2.02 -21.74 -18.07
C GLU A 84 -3.55 -21.92 -18.02
N ARG A 85 -3.99 -23.14 -18.26
CA ARG A 85 -5.39 -23.50 -18.13
C ARG A 85 -5.86 -23.27 -16.70
N HIS A 86 -7.05 -22.69 -16.53
CA HIS A 86 -7.70 -22.39 -15.24
C HIS A 86 -7.13 -21.18 -14.47
N TRP A 87 -6.33 -20.34 -15.11
CA TRP A 87 -5.99 -19.02 -14.56
C TRP A 87 -7.11 -18.04 -14.85
N VAL A 88 -7.42 -17.18 -13.87
CA VAL A 88 -8.46 -16.15 -14.00
C VAL A 88 -7.98 -14.83 -13.41
N GLU A 89 -8.58 -13.76 -13.91
CA GLU A 89 -8.36 -12.41 -13.42
C GLU A 89 -9.70 -11.84 -12.95
N ILE A 90 -9.71 -11.25 -11.75
CA ILE A 90 -10.88 -10.58 -11.18
C ILE A 90 -10.59 -9.08 -11.21
N PHE A 91 -11.23 -8.38 -12.13
CA PHE A 91 -11.01 -6.97 -12.39
C PHE A 91 -12.06 -6.11 -11.70
N TYR A 92 -11.62 -5.13 -10.91
CA TYR A 92 -12.43 -4.12 -10.25
C TYR A 92 -12.32 -2.78 -11.00
N PRO A 93 -13.27 -2.45 -11.90
CA PRO A 93 -13.18 -1.26 -12.77
C PRO A 93 -13.04 0.05 -11.99
N GLU A 94 -13.86 0.23 -10.95
CA GLU A 94 -13.92 1.46 -10.15
C GLU A 94 -12.63 1.72 -9.36
N LEU A 95 -11.95 0.66 -8.94
CA LEU A 95 -10.71 0.73 -8.18
C LEU A 95 -9.46 0.62 -9.05
N LYS A 96 -9.64 0.29 -10.34
CA LYS A 96 -8.54 -0.04 -11.27
C LYS A 96 -7.57 -1.06 -10.67
N ALA A 97 -8.16 -2.07 -10.03
CA ALA A 97 -7.45 -3.13 -9.33
C ALA A 97 -7.77 -4.49 -9.94
N ASN A 98 -6.80 -5.39 -9.92
CA ASN A 98 -6.91 -6.76 -10.42
C ASN A 98 -6.46 -7.75 -9.37
N ILE A 99 -7.19 -8.85 -9.23
CA ILE A 99 -6.72 -10.04 -8.51
C ILE A 99 -6.41 -11.11 -9.56
N HIS A 100 -5.13 -11.47 -9.67
CA HIS A 100 -4.70 -12.57 -10.53
C HIS A 100 -4.70 -13.86 -9.72
N ILE A 101 -5.46 -14.85 -10.21
CA ILE A 101 -5.52 -16.19 -9.62
C ILE A 101 -4.84 -17.17 -10.56
N THR A 102 -3.76 -17.76 -10.09
CA THR A 102 -3.02 -18.80 -10.78
C THR A 102 -3.29 -20.14 -10.13
N TYR A 103 -3.67 -21.14 -10.93
CA TYR A 103 -3.91 -22.50 -10.48
C TYR A 103 -2.90 -23.45 -11.12
N LYS A 104 -2.35 -24.37 -10.32
CA LYS A 104 -1.46 -25.42 -10.79
C LYS A 104 -1.84 -26.78 -10.18
N ARG A 105 -1.70 -27.84 -10.99
CA ARG A 105 -1.89 -29.22 -10.49
C ARG A 105 -0.57 -29.77 -9.97
N ILE A 106 -0.62 -30.37 -8.77
CA ILE A 106 0.53 -30.99 -8.11
C ILE A 106 0.63 -32.49 -8.47
N ASN A 107 -0.49 -33.17 -8.69
CA ASN A 107 -0.57 -34.58 -9.02
C ASN A 107 0.18 -35.51 -8.03
N ASN A 108 0.08 -35.25 -6.74
CA ASN A 108 0.80 -35.93 -5.66
C ASN A 108 2.34 -35.86 -5.76
N ASN A 109 2.88 -34.95 -6.55
CA ASN A 109 4.32 -34.75 -6.70
C ASN A 109 4.84 -33.70 -5.71
N GLN A 110 5.49 -34.16 -4.64
CA GLN A 110 6.03 -33.30 -3.60
C GLN A 110 7.16 -32.38 -4.08
N GLN A 111 7.92 -32.81 -5.09
CA GLN A 111 8.96 -31.97 -5.69
C GLN A 111 8.35 -30.76 -6.40
N LEU A 112 7.27 -31.00 -7.18
CA LEU A 112 6.54 -29.97 -7.88
C LEU A 112 5.86 -28.99 -6.91
N LEU A 113 5.33 -29.49 -5.78
CA LEU A 113 4.80 -28.63 -4.73
C LEU A 113 5.89 -27.69 -4.16
N LYS A 114 7.08 -28.22 -3.88
CA LYS A 114 8.21 -27.40 -3.40
C LYS A 114 8.60 -26.33 -4.40
N GLU A 115 8.62 -26.67 -5.69
CA GLU A 115 8.91 -25.71 -6.77
C GLU A 115 7.87 -24.59 -6.79
N PHE A 116 6.57 -24.91 -6.74
CA PHE A 116 5.51 -23.88 -6.75
C PHE A 116 5.52 -23.00 -5.51
N LEU A 117 5.81 -23.56 -4.33
CA LEU A 117 5.96 -22.78 -3.11
C LEU A 117 7.18 -21.85 -3.17
N ASN A 118 8.31 -22.36 -3.71
CA ASN A 118 9.50 -21.54 -3.90
C ASN A 118 9.26 -20.43 -4.94
N ASP A 119 8.58 -20.73 -6.03
CA ASP A 119 8.22 -19.72 -7.04
C ASP A 119 7.33 -18.62 -6.44
N ALA A 120 6.35 -19.00 -5.63
CA ALA A 120 5.50 -18.03 -4.93
C ALA A 120 6.31 -17.15 -3.99
N TYR A 121 7.21 -17.73 -3.20
CA TYR A 121 8.12 -17.00 -2.31
C TYR A 121 9.03 -16.03 -3.10
N VAL A 122 9.67 -16.50 -4.17
CA VAL A 122 10.55 -15.66 -5.02
C VAL A 122 9.79 -14.51 -5.64
N LEU A 123 8.53 -14.73 -6.08
CA LEU A 123 7.68 -13.66 -6.64
C LEU A 123 7.32 -12.62 -5.58
N THR A 124 7.04 -13.03 -4.35
CA THR A 124 6.81 -12.13 -3.22
C THR A 124 8.08 -11.35 -2.86
N ALA A 125 9.21 -12.03 -2.77
CA ALA A 125 10.51 -11.45 -2.42
C ALA A 125 10.99 -10.38 -3.43
N LYS A 126 10.57 -10.43 -4.70
CA LYS A 126 10.88 -9.38 -5.70
C LYS A 126 10.39 -7.99 -5.29
N HIS A 127 9.39 -7.91 -4.43
CA HIS A 127 8.89 -6.63 -3.94
C HIS A 127 9.80 -5.97 -2.90
N GLN A 128 10.77 -6.70 -2.31
CA GLN A 128 11.71 -6.17 -1.30
C GLN A 128 12.45 -4.91 -1.74
N ILE A 129 12.66 -4.72 -3.05
CA ILE A 129 13.37 -3.55 -3.61
C ILE A 129 12.65 -2.23 -3.27
N LYS A 130 11.29 -2.26 -3.16
CA LYS A 130 10.45 -1.08 -2.92
C LYS A 130 9.53 -1.23 -1.71
N ALA A 131 9.54 -2.39 -1.07
CA ALA A 131 8.74 -2.64 0.12
C ALA A 131 9.43 -2.05 1.35
N ASN A 132 8.63 -1.46 2.23
CA ASN A 132 9.07 -1.06 3.58
C ASN A 132 9.04 -2.26 4.53
N ALA A 133 8.04 -3.15 4.35
CA ALA A 133 7.90 -4.40 5.09
C ALA A 133 7.21 -5.45 4.22
N ILE A 134 7.52 -6.72 4.47
CA ILE A 134 6.81 -7.89 3.93
C ILE A 134 6.52 -8.81 5.12
N ASP A 135 5.25 -8.94 5.47
CA ASP A 135 4.78 -9.78 6.56
C ASP A 135 4.12 -11.03 5.99
N GLU A 136 4.73 -12.18 6.23
CA GLU A 136 4.17 -13.48 5.86
C GLU A 136 3.56 -14.17 7.06
N THR A 137 2.29 -14.55 6.94
CA THR A 137 1.53 -15.19 8.00
C THR A 137 0.86 -16.46 7.49
N ILE A 138 0.91 -17.52 8.28
CA ILE A 138 0.17 -18.76 8.01
C ILE A 138 -1.09 -18.73 8.85
N VAL A 139 -2.24 -18.74 8.17
CA VAL A 139 -3.55 -18.74 8.82
C VAL A 139 -4.38 -19.94 8.41
N LYS A 140 -5.38 -20.28 9.23
CA LYS A 140 -6.40 -21.26 8.89
C LYS A 140 -7.68 -20.54 8.51
N THR A 141 -8.26 -20.95 7.39
CA THR A 141 -9.57 -20.46 6.95
C THR A 141 -10.69 -21.01 7.83
N SER A 142 -11.89 -20.44 7.75
CA SER A 142 -13.07 -20.91 8.49
C SER A 142 -13.43 -22.37 8.20
N ASN A 143 -13.11 -22.88 7.01
CA ASN A 143 -13.30 -24.28 6.59
C ASN A 143 -12.05 -25.16 6.82
N GLY A 144 -11.09 -24.71 7.66
CA GLY A 144 -9.95 -25.49 8.13
C GLY A 144 -8.76 -25.61 7.17
N LYS A 145 -8.78 -24.94 6.02
CA LYS A 145 -7.67 -24.96 5.06
C LYS A 145 -6.55 -24.03 5.50
N THR A 146 -5.31 -24.41 5.23
CA THR A 146 -4.13 -23.59 5.52
C THR A 146 -3.82 -22.68 4.34
N VAL A 147 -3.58 -21.40 4.59
CA VAL A 147 -3.19 -20.40 3.62
C VAL A 147 -1.99 -19.61 4.12
N ILE A 148 -1.05 -19.33 3.24
CA ILE A 148 0.06 -18.39 3.46
C ILE A 148 -0.39 -17.06 2.89
N ILE A 149 -0.39 -16.02 3.71
CA ILE A 149 -0.73 -14.64 3.31
C ILE A 149 0.52 -13.80 3.42
N ALA A 150 0.82 -13.03 2.37
CA ALA A 150 1.87 -12.05 2.36
C ALA A 150 1.24 -10.65 2.23
N GLU A 151 1.44 -9.81 3.25
CA GLU A 151 1.11 -8.40 3.23
C GLU A 151 2.37 -7.59 2.96
N ILE A 152 2.31 -6.71 1.97
CA ILE A 152 3.48 -5.96 1.50
C ILE A 152 3.18 -4.48 1.64
N GLU A 153 3.95 -3.81 2.48
CA GLU A 153 3.87 -2.38 2.70
C GLU A 153 4.91 -1.63 1.85
N GLY A 154 4.59 -0.42 1.43
CA GLY A 154 5.47 0.43 0.62
C GLY A 154 4.91 0.74 -0.76
N GLU A 155 5.72 1.38 -1.59
CA GLU A 155 5.34 1.75 -2.97
C GLU A 155 5.50 0.57 -3.94
N VAL A 156 4.73 -0.47 -3.69
CA VAL A 156 4.74 -1.72 -4.46
C VAL A 156 3.47 -1.89 -5.28
N PRO A 157 3.52 -2.57 -6.43
CA PRO A 157 2.33 -2.81 -7.25
C PRO A 157 1.36 -3.83 -6.66
N SER A 158 1.83 -4.69 -5.74
CA SER A 158 1.04 -5.77 -5.13
C SER A 158 1.19 -5.70 -3.61
N GLN A 159 0.10 -5.34 -2.91
CA GLN A 159 0.08 -5.14 -1.45
C GLN A 159 -0.41 -6.37 -0.69
N PHE A 160 -1.04 -7.32 -1.39
CA PHE A 160 -1.58 -8.51 -0.76
C PHE A 160 -1.47 -9.70 -1.69
N GLN A 161 -0.94 -10.81 -1.19
CA GLN A 161 -0.81 -12.07 -1.91
C GLN A 161 -1.18 -13.22 -1.00
N PHE A 162 -1.65 -14.32 -1.59
CA PHE A 162 -1.87 -15.54 -0.83
C PHE A 162 -1.46 -16.76 -1.64
N THR A 163 -1.16 -17.83 -0.92
CA THR A 163 -0.90 -19.16 -1.49
C THR A 163 -1.65 -20.20 -0.67
N MET A 164 -2.41 -21.04 -1.36
CA MET A 164 -3.18 -22.12 -0.74
C MET A 164 -2.98 -23.43 -1.51
N THR A 165 -2.88 -24.54 -0.79
CA THR A 165 -2.72 -25.87 -1.36
C THR A 165 -3.38 -26.93 -0.48
N ASP A 166 -3.81 -28.03 -1.07
CA ASP A 166 -4.21 -29.25 -0.37
C ASP A 166 -3.03 -30.22 -0.19
N SER A 167 -1.81 -29.80 -0.56
CA SER A 167 -0.57 -30.57 -0.50
C SER A 167 -0.52 -31.83 -1.35
N THR A 168 -1.58 -32.13 -2.10
CA THR A 168 -1.72 -33.36 -2.89
C THR A 168 -2.00 -33.11 -4.36
N LYS A 169 -3.04 -32.36 -4.67
CA LYS A 169 -3.52 -32.19 -6.05
C LYS A 169 -3.51 -30.75 -6.52
N ASN A 170 -3.80 -29.80 -5.62
CA ASN A 170 -4.17 -28.45 -5.99
C ASN A 170 -3.25 -27.41 -5.35
N PHE A 171 -2.87 -26.45 -6.15
CA PHE A 171 -2.13 -25.28 -5.73
C PHE A 171 -2.77 -24.04 -6.35
N VAL A 172 -3.05 -23.03 -5.55
CA VAL A 172 -3.55 -21.73 -5.99
C VAL A 172 -2.70 -20.62 -5.37
N ARG A 173 -2.35 -19.63 -6.18
CA ARG A 173 -1.79 -18.37 -5.73
C ARG A 173 -2.67 -17.24 -6.22
N GLY A 174 -2.97 -16.29 -5.34
CA GLY A 174 -3.65 -15.03 -5.66
C GLY A 174 -2.76 -13.84 -5.37
N ALA A 175 -2.80 -12.82 -6.22
CA ALA A 175 -2.06 -11.58 -6.01
C ALA A 175 -2.91 -10.39 -6.44
N LEU A 176 -3.00 -9.39 -5.56
CA LEU A 176 -3.68 -8.12 -5.78
C LEU A 176 -2.72 -7.16 -6.47
N TYR A 177 -3.18 -6.52 -7.54
CA TYR A 177 -2.45 -5.48 -8.25
C TYR A 177 -3.32 -4.23 -8.43
N PHE A 178 -2.72 -3.06 -8.21
CA PHE A 178 -3.29 -1.78 -8.62
C PHE A 178 -2.55 -1.24 -9.84
N ASN A 179 -3.28 -0.64 -10.78
CA ASN A 179 -2.68 -0.07 -11.99
C ASN A 179 -1.78 1.15 -11.71
N THR A 180 -1.86 1.70 -10.49
CA THR A 180 -1.01 2.78 -10.00
C THR A 180 -0.14 2.29 -8.87
N ALA A 181 1.13 2.07 -9.15
CA ALA A 181 2.13 1.67 -8.14
C ALA A 181 2.57 2.83 -7.21
N VAL A 182 2.15 4.05 -7.52
CA VAL A 182 2.61 5.28 -6.84
C VAL A 182 1.44 5.88 -6.07
N ALA A 183 1.63 6.14 -4.78
CA ALA A 183 0.69 6.76 -3.83
C ALA A 183 -0.19 5.77 -3.04
N ASN A 184 0.42 4.71 -2.50
CA ASN A 184 -0.27 3.73 -1.63
C ASN A 184 -0.97 4.38 -0.43
N ASP A 185 -0.44 5.47 0.11
CA ASP A 185 -1.10 6.21 1.19
C ASP A 185 -2.48 6.75 0.77
N SER A 186 -2.62 7.25 -0.46
CA SER A 186 -3.90 7.75 -0.96
C SER A 186 -4.86 6.63 -1.40
N LEU A 187 -4.34 5.43 -1.67
CA LEU A 187 -5.10 4.24 -2.03
C LEU A 187 -5.46 3.37 -0.83
N ARG A 188 -5.01 3.70 0.38
CA ARG A 188 -5.20 2.87 1.57
C ARG A 188 -6.65 2.40 1.78
N PRO A 189 -7.70 3.22 1.64
CA PRO A 189 -9.08 2.74 1.75
C PRO A 189 -9.44 1.69 0.70
N ALA A 190 -8.93 1.82 -0.53
CA ALA A 190 -9.14 0.83 -1.60
C ALA A 190 -8.37 -0.47 -1.31
N ILE A 191 -7.14 -0.37 -0.81
CA ILE A 191 -6.32 -1.52 -0.42
C ILE A 191 -7.02 -2.30 0.70
N ASP A 192 -7.52 -1.62 1.73
CA ASP A 192 -8.21 -2.24 2.86
C ASP A 192 -9.54 -2.90 2.42
N TYR A 193 -10.25 -2.27 1.49
CA TYR A 193 -11.45 -2.86 0.88
C TYR A 193 -11.10 -4.14 0.11
N MET A 194 -10.09 -4.09 -0.75
CA MET A 194 -9.65 -5.23 -1.54
C MET A 194 -9.10 -6.38 -0.69
N LYS A 195 -8.40 -6.07 0.41
CA LYS A 195 -7.97 -7.09 1.38
C LYS A 195 -9.14 -7.84 1.98
N LYS A 196 -10.23 -7.14 2.35
CA LYS A 196 -11.46 -7.79 2.87
C LYS A 196 -12.09 -8.70 1.82
N ASP A 197 -12.19 -8.25 0.57
CA ASP A 197 -12.73 -9.06 -0.52
C ASP A 197 -11.85 -10.28 -0.80
N MET A 198 -10.52 -10.14 -0.78
CA MET A 198 -9.60 -11.28 -0.91
C MET A 198 -9.70 -12.25 0.27
N MET A 199 -9.88 -11.77 1.49
CA MET A 199 -10.10 -12.65 2.65
C MET A 199 -11.42 -13.42 2.53
N HIS A 200 -12.49 -12.80 1.99
CA HIS A 200 -13.73 -13.50 1.69
C HIS A 200 -13.52 -14.58 0.63
N LEU A 201 -12.82 -14.25 -0.45
CA LEU A 201 -12.45 -15.20 -1.51
C LEU A 201 -11.67 -16.41 -0.93
N ILE A 202 -10.66 -16.15 -0.10
CA ILE A 202 -9.85 -17.18 0.56
C ILE A 202 -10.72 -18.09 1.45
N ASN A 203 -11.61 -17.52 2.25
CA ASN A 203 -12.48 -18.27 3.14
C ASN A 203 -13.53 -19.10 2.40
N SER A 204 -13.98 -18.66 1.23
CA SER A 204 -14.96 -19.34 0.39
C SER A 204 -14.33 -20.32 -0.62
N LEU A 205 -12.99 -20.39 -0.71
CA LEU A 205 -12.29 -21.22 -1.67
C LEU A 205 -12.48 -22.71 -1.37
N GLU A 206 -12.99 -23.47 -2.34
CA GLU A 206 -13.20 -24.90 -2.29
C GLU A 206 -12.57 -25.61 -3.48
N TRP A 207 -11.98 -26.80 -3.23
CA TRP A 207 -11.50 -27.68 -4.28
C TRP A 207 -12.65 -28.54 -4.81
N LYS A 208 -12.85 -28.57 -6.12
CA LYS A 208 -13.85 -29.46 -6.71
C LYS A 208 -13.28 -30.86 -6.80
N LYS A 209 -14.12 -31.84 -6.46
CA LYS A 209 -13.79 -33.26 -6.67
C LYS A 209 -13.87 -33.54 -8.17
N ASN A 210 -12.73 -33.82 -8.80
CA ASN A 210 -12.63 -34.43 -10.12
C ASN A 210 -12.49 -35.94 -9.95
#